data_e815621b4c24e8774c7cf59e81b5300a
#
_entry.id   e815621b4c24e8774c7cf59e81b5300a
#
_cell.length_a   1.000
_cell.length_b   1.000
_cell.length_c   1.000
_cell.angle_alpha   90.00
_cell.angle_beta   90.00
_cell.angle_gamma   90.00
#
_symmetry.space_group_name_H-M   'P 1'
#
loop_
_entity.id
_entity.type
_entity.pdbx_description
1 polymer ?
#
loop_
_entity_poly.entity_id
_entity_poly.type
_entity_poly.pdbx_seq_one_letter_code
_entity_poly.pdbx_strand_id
1 'polypeptide(L)'
;IILHGKQGTGKTTYIRHLINLGKKRMIYMSGDLVDKLSDPSFITFIRQQKNSIFIVEDCEELLSSRNGSNRMNAGLVNILNISDGLLSDELCIKFICTFNAPLKDIDEALLRKGRLAARYEFKDLTTDKVNQLIKEEGLDIPQQTQPMTLAEIYNYEGMDFSLGRKRVGF
;
A
#
# COMPACT_ATOMS: atom_id res chain seq x y z
N ILE A 1 -5.92 7.95 1.65
CA ILE A 1 -4.47 7.97 1.92
C ILE A 1 -3.79 7.06 0.93
N ILE A 2 -2.66 7.51 0.39
CA ILE A 2 -1.81 6.70 -0.50
C ILE A 2 -0.46 6.48 0.19
N LEU A 3 -0.07 5.20 0.28
CA LEU A 3 1.25 4.77 0.74
C LEU A 3 1.95 4.13 -0.46
N HIS A 4 3.04 4.73 -0.94
CA HIS A 4 3.72 4.23 -2.12
C HIS A 4 5.24 4.11 -1.89
N GLY A 5 5.92 3.37 -2.75
CA GLY A 5 7.35 3.15 -2.69
C GLY A 5 7.74 1.70 -2.94
N LYS A 6 9.03 1.47 -3.05
CA LYS A 6 9.62 0.15 -3.36
C LYS A 6 9.09 -0.95 -2.41
N GLN A 7 9.02 -2.16 -2.91
CA GLN A 7 8.70 -3.33 -2.09
C GLN A 7 9.72 -3.49 -0.95
N GLY A 8 9.27 -4.00 0.20
CA GLY A 8 10.15 -4.23 1.35
C GLY A 8 10.46 -2.99 2.20
N THR A 9 9.94 -1.80 1.85
CA THR A 9 10.19 -0.55 2.60
C THR A 9 9.31 -0.34 3.82
N GLY A 10 8.39 -1.26 4.14
CA GLY A 10 7.61 -1.25 5.38
C GLY A 10 6.18 -0.72 5.28
N LYS A 11 5.59 -0.59 4.09
CA LYS A 11 4.20 -0.11 3.89
C LYS A 11 3.19 -0.94 4.71
N THR A 12 3.18 -2.26 4.55
CA THR A 12 2.31 -3.18 5.29
C THR A 12 2.59 -3.16 6.80
N THR A 13 3.86 -3.05 7.20
CA THR A 13 4.24 -2.92 8.62
C THR A 13 3.66 -1.66 9.23
N TYR A 14 3.71 -0.54 8.51
CA TYR A 14 3.09 0.71 8.95
C TYR A 14 1.55 0.58 9.07
N ILE A 15 0.89 -0.09 8.14
CA ILE A 15 -0.56 -0.36 8.22
C ILE A 15 -0.87 -1.18 9.48
N ARG A 16 -0.12 -2.24 9.76
CA ARG A 16 -0.28 -3.04 10.99
C ARG A 16 -0.14 -2.18 12.25
N HIS A 17 0.82 -1.27 12.26
CA HIS A 17 0.98 -0.32 13.36
C HIS A 17 -0.24 0.60 13.50
N LEU A 18 -0.77 1.14 12.40
CA LEU A 18 -1.99 1.95 12.40
C LEU A 18 -3.21 1.18 12.92
N ILE A 19 -3.33 -0.12 12.59
CA ILE A 19 -4.41 -0.98 13.08
C ILE A 19 -4.36 -1.06 14.61
N ASN A 20 -3.18 -1.24 15.17
CA ASN A 20 -3.01 -1.34 16.63
C ASN A 20 -3.25 -0.02 17.37
N LEU A 21 -3.00 1.12 16.73
CA LEU A 21 -3.25 2.45 17.30
C LEU A 21 -4.68 2.95 17.06
N GLY A 22 -5.35 2.38 16.06
CA GLY A 22 -6.60 2.91 15.55
C GLY A 22 -7.80 2.68 16.47
N LYS A 23 -8.59 3.73 16.65
CA LYS A 23 -9.91 3.66 17.29
C LYS A 23 -11.03 3.36 16.30
N LYS A 24 -10.73 3.38 15.00
CA LYS A 24 -11.69 3.11 13.92
C LYS A 24 -11.57 1.67 13.46
N ARG A 25 -12.72 1.11 13.08
CA ARG A 25 -12.75 -0.20 12.44
C ARG A 25 -11.97 -0.14 11.13
N MET A 26 -11.02 -1.06 10.97
CA MET A 26 -10.28 -1.23 9.73
C MET A 26 -10.72 -2.52 9.05
N ILE A 27 -10.93 -2.44 7.74
CA ILE A 27 -11.45 -3.53 6.91
C ILE A 27 -10.45 -3.75 5.80
N TYR A 28 -9.83 -4.91 5.78
CA TYR A 28 -8.97 -5.32 4.68
C TYR A 28 -9.83 -5.74 3.49
N MET A 29 -9.44 -5.25 2.31
CA MET A 29 -10.08 -5.57 1.05
C MET A 29 -9.00 -5.97 0.04
N SER A 30 -9.16 -7.13 -0.57
CA SER A 30 -8.32 -7.56 -1.68
C SER A 30 -8.52 -6.66 -2.90
N GLY A 31 -7.46 -6.43 -3.68
CA GLY A 31 -7.51 -5.65 -4.93
C GLY A 31 -8.61 -6.12 -5.88
N ASP A 32 -8.83 -7.42 -6.00
CA ASP A 32 -9.87 -8.03 -6.84
C ASP A 32 -11.30 -7.60 -6.49
N LEU A 33 -11.53 -7.21 -5.23
CA LEU A 33 -12.85 -6.75 -4.78
C LEU A 33 -13.12 -5.29 -5.17
N VAL A 34 -12.13 -4.54 -5.56
CA VAL A 34 -12.28 -3.12 -5.89
C VAL A 34 -13.15 -2.94 -7.14
N ASP A 35 -13.09 -3.84 -8.10
CA ASP A 35 -13.95 -3.82 -9.28
C ASP A 35 -15.42 -4.07 -8.94
N LYS A 36 -15.69 -4.75 -7.81
CA LYS A 36 -17.04 -5.03 -7.32
C LYS A 36 -17.64 -3.92 -6.47
N LEU A 37 -16.93 -2.83 -6.23
CA LEU A 37 -17.40 -1.72 -5.41
C LEU A 37 -18.70 -1.06 -5.94
N SER A 38 -18.99 -1.20 -7.23
CA SER A 38 -20.24 -0.71 -7.85
C SER A 38 -21.38 -1.72 -7.81
N ASP A 39 -21.13 -2.96 -7.37
CA ASP A 39 -22.19 -3.96 -7.23
C ASP A 39 -23.19 -3.55 -6.13
N PRO A 40 -24.50 -3.62 -6.39
CA PRO A 40 -25.53 -3.25 -5.41
C PRO A 40 -25.40 -4.01 -4.07
N SER A 41 -25.00 -5.27 -4.09
CA SER A 41 -24.75 -6.07 -2.89
C SER A 41 -23.58 -5.51 -2.08
N PHE A 42 -22.52 -5.07 -2.76
CA PHE A 42 -21.35 -4.48 -2.13
C PHE A 42 -21.64 -3.08 -1.57
N ILE A 43 -22.44 -2.28 -2.25
CA ILE A 43 -22.92 -0.99 -1.73
C ILE A 43 -23.69 -1.17 -0.43
N THR A 44 -24.53 -2.19 -0.36
CA THR A 44 -25.28 -2.54 0.87
C THR A 44 -24.31 -2.91 2.01
N PHE A 45 -23.28 -3.70 1.72
CA PHE A 45 -22.24 -4.04 2.70
C PHE A 45 -21.48 -2.78 3.18
N ILE A 46 -21.06 -1.91 2.27
CA ILE A 46 -20.34 -0.66 2.60
C ILE A 46 -21.18 0.24 3.51
N ARG A 47 -22.48 0.36 3.25
CA ARG A 47 -23.39 1.16 4.10
C ARG A 47 -23.42 0.69 5.55
N GLN A 48 -23.24 -0.60 5.78
CA GLN A 48 -23.16 -1.17 7.14
C GLN A 48 -21.81 -0.89 7.84
N GLN A 49 -20.79 -0.45 7.08
CA GLN A 49 -19.45 -0.20 7.58
C GLN A 49 -19.16 1.30 7.77
N LYS A 50 -20.17 2.08 8.19
CA LYS A 50 -20.00 3.52 8.47
C LYS A 50 -18.83 3.77 9.41
N ASN A 51 -18.14 4.90 9.18
CA ASN A 51 -17.02 5.37 10.00
C ASN A 51 -15.82 4.40 10.07
N SER A 52 -15.59 3.64 9.01
CA SER A 52 -14.49 2.67 8.90
C SER A 52 -13.41 3.14 7.93
N ILE A 53 -12.28 2.44 7.96
CA ILE A 53 -11.16 2.60 7.04
C ILE A 53 -11.02 1.31 6.25
N PHE A 54 -11.09 1.40 4.93
CA PHE A 54 -10.80 0.29 4.03
C PHE A 54 -9.32 0.33 3.66
N ILE A 55 -8.65 -0.82 3.81
CA ILE A 55 -7.25 -1.00 3.44
C ILE A 55 -7.23 -1.85 2.18
N VAL A 56 -6.64 -1.32 1.11
CA VAL A 56 -6.43 -2.03 -0.15
C VAL A 56 -4.93 -2.08 -0.39
N GLU A 57 -4.35 -3.28 -0.32
CA GLU A 57 -2.93 -3.46 -0.59
C GLU A 57 -2.69 -3.87 -2.04
N ASP A 58 -1.48 -3.53 -2.52
CA ASP A 58 -0.98 -3.88 -3.85
C ASP A 58 -1.92 -3.44 -4.97
N CYS A 59 -2.26 -2.14 -4.94
CA CYS A 59 -3.22 -1.54 -5.87
C CYS A 59 -2.65 -1.32 -7.30
N GLU A 60 -1.55 -2.00 -7.68
CA GLU A 60 -0.92 -1.85 -8.99
C GLU A 60 -1.88 -2.19 -10.14
N GLU A 61 -2.76 -3.16 -9.92
CA GLU A 61 -3.76 -3.54 -10.93
C GLU A 61 -4.74 -2.40 -11.23
N LEU A 62 -4.95 -1.49 -10.26
CA LEU A 62 -5.76 -0.29 -10.45
C LEU A 62 -5.06 0.75 -11.34
N LEU A 63 -3.74 0.64 -11.52
CA LEU A 63 -2.94 1.55 -12.35
C LEU A 63 -2.81 1.07 -13.79
N SER A 64 -2.96 -0.23 -14.02
CA SER A 64 -2.81 -0.80 -15.35
C SER A 64 -3.99 -0.40 -16.22
N SER A 65 -3.79 0.67 -17.02
CA SER A 65 -4.65 0.92 -18.16
C SER A 65 -4.54 -0.30 -19.10
N ARG A 66 -5.60 -1.10 -19.17
CA ARG A 66 -5.65 -2.20 -20.13
C ARG A 66 -5.42 -1.62 -21.53
N ASN A 67 -4.23 -1.90 -22.09
CA ASN A 67 -3.89 -1.76 -23.50
C ASN A 67 -4.45 -0.50 -24.18
N GLY A 68 -3.78 0.65 -24.00
CA GLY A 68 -3.90 1.81 -24.91
C GLY A 68 -5.25 2.52 -24.97
N SER A 69 -6.25 2.12 -24.20
CA SER A 69 -7.50 2.86 -24.06
C SER A 69 -7.41 3.76 -22.83
N ASN A 70 -7.64 5.06 -23.03
CA ASN A 70 -7.75 6.12 -22.02
C ASN A 70 -8.94 5.93 -21.04
N ARG A 71 -9.34 4.68 -20.76
CA ARG A 71 -10.44 4.38 -19.84
C ARG A 71 -9.84 4.14 -18.46
N MET A 72 -10.20 5.01 -17.52
CA MET A 72 -9.95 4.81 -16.10
C MET A 72 -10.35 3.38 -15.71
N ASN A 73 -9.52 2.72 -14.91
CA ASN A 73 -9.85 1.43 -14.36
C ASN A 73 -11.16 1.53 -13.54
N ALA A 74 -12.10 0.61 -13.75
CA ALA A 74 -13.40 0.64 -13.07
C ALA A 74 -13.26 0.62 -11.53
N GLY A 75 -12.29 -0.13 -11.00
CA GLY A 75 -12.00 -0.17 -9.57
C GLY A 75 -11.58 1.18 -9.01
N LEU A 76 -10.72 1.90 -9.74
CA LEU A 76 -10.30 3.25 -9.37
C LEU A 76 -11.48 4.22 -9.35
N VAL A 77 -12.31 4.20 -10.40
CA VAL A 77 -13.53 5.01 -10.46
C VAL A 77 -14.45 4.72 -9.27
N ASN A 78 -14.59 3.47 -8.89
CA ASN A 78 -15.41 3.04 -7.76
C ASN A 78 -14.88 3.57 -6.43
N ILE A 79 -13.57 3.46 -6.17
CA ILE A 79 -12.94 4.05 -4.98
C ILE A 79 -13.20 5.56 -4.93
N LEU A 80 -13.01 6.26 -6.06
CA LEU A 80 -13.23 7.70 -6.14
C LEU A 80 -14.69 8.07 -5.87
N ASN A 81 -15.65 7.33 -6.43
CA ASN A 81 -17.07 7.59 -6.24
C ASN A 81 -17.51 7.41 -4.79
N ILE A 82 -16.95 6.41 -4.09
CA ILE A 82 -17.26 6.16 -2.68
C ILE A 82 -16.55 7.17 -1.77
N SER A 83 -15.31 7.55 -2.10
CA SER A 83 -14.50 8.42 -1.24
C SER A 83 -14.81 9.92 -1.38
N ASP A 84 -15.42 10.35 -2.48
CA ASP A 84 -15.66 11.75 -2.84
C ASP A 84 -17.08 11.98 -3.41
N GLY A 85 -17.90 10.93 -3.51
CA GLY A 85 -19.27 10.99 -3.98
C GLY A 85 -20.25 11.42 -2.89
N LEU A 86 -21.53 11.55 -3.26
CA LEU A 86 -22.64 11.92 -2.35
C LEU A 86 -22.72 11.04 -1.09
N LEU A 87 -22.20 9.82 -1.15
CA LEU A 87 -22.19 8.88 -0.02
C LEU A 87 -21.02 9.10 0.94
N SER A 88 -19.98 9.84 0.55
CA SER A 88 -18.76 9.98 1.35
C SER A 88 -19.02 10.64 2.70
N ASP A 89 -19.82 11.69 2.73
CA ASP A 89 -20.15 12.45 3.93
C ASP A 89 -21.07 11.65 4.87
N GLU A 90 -22.01 10.89 4.30
CA GLU A 90 -22.90 10.04 5.08
C GLU A 90 -22.19 8.84 5.67
N LEU A 91 -21.30 8.21 4.91
CA LEU A 91 -20.64 6.97 5.30
C LEU A 91 -19.37 7.21 6.14
N CYS A 92 -18.74 8.37 5.99
CA CYS A 92 -17.46 8.71 6.64
C CYS A 92 -16.38 7.63 6.45
N ILE A 93 -16.38 6.99 5.28
CA ILE A 93 -15.42 5.93 4.92
C ILE A 93 -14.15 6.56 4.35
N LYS A 94 -13.02 6.00 4.72
CA LYS A 94 -11.71 6.38 4.19
C LYS A 94 -11.04 5.16 3.57
N PHE A 95 -10.20 5.40 2.56
CA PHE A 95 -9.37 4.38 1.93
C PHE A 95 -7.90 4.62 2.23
N ILE A 96 -7.17 3.54 2.51
CA ILE A 96 -5.71 3.48 2.52
C ILE A 96 -5.31 2.52 1.42
N CYS A 97 -4.65 3.02 0.38
CA CYS A 97 -4.18 2.22 -0.74
C CYS A 97 -2.65 2.15 -0.71
N THR A 98 -2.09 0.96 -0.94
CA THR A 98 -0.64 0.79 -1.11
C THR A 98 -0.30 0.55 -2.57
N PHE A 99 0.87 1.08 -2.98
CA PHE A 99 1.42 0.91 -4.31
C PHE A 99 2.92 0.64 -4.22
N ASN A 100 3.42 -0.35 -4.94
CA ASN A 100 4.86 -0.62 -5.08
C ASN A 100 5.48 0.19 -6.24
N ALA A 101 4.65 0.98 -6.93
CA ALA A 101 5.02 1.83 -8.04
C ALA A 101 5.39 3.26 -7.57
N PRO A 102 6.23 3.98 -8.33
CA PRO A 102 6.48 5.39 -8.09
C PRO A 102 5.22 6.24 -8.37
N LEU A 103 5.14 7.39 -7.70
CA LEU A 103 3.98 8.29 -7.77
C LEU A 103 3.58 8.71 -9.19
N LYS A 104 4.56 8.83 -10.09
CA LYS A 104 4.35 9.20 -11.51
C LYS A 104 3.47 8.21 -12.26
N ASP A 105 3.39 6.96 -11.79
CA ASP A 105 2.62 5.89 -12.41
C ASP A 105 1.21 5.78 -11.78
N ILE A 106 0.92 6.59 -10.75
CA ILE A 106 -0.39 6.64 -10.09
C ILE A 106 -1.28 7.64 -10.82
N ASP A 107 -2.51 7.23 -11.14
CA ASP A 107 -3.47 8.07 -11.84
C ASP A 107 -3.69 9.41 -11.13
N GLU A 108 -3.57 10.52 -11.88
CA GLU A 108 -3.74 11.88 -11.37
C GLU A 108 -5.12 12.11 -10.71
N ALA A 109 -6.13 11.36 -11.10
CA ALA A 109 -7.47 11.47 -10.51
C ALA A 109 -7.48 11.12 -9.02
N LEU A 110 -6.61 10.20 -8.56
CA LEU A 110 -6.41 9.89 -7.15
C LEU A 110 -5.67 11.01 -6.39
N LEU A 111 -4.85 11.77 -7.11
CA LEU A 111 -3.98 12.78 -6.54
C LEU A 111 -4.63 14.16 -6.41
N ARG A 112 -5.85 14.34 -6.93
CA ARG A 112 -6.56 15.62 -6.90
C ARG A 112 -6.83 16.11 -5.48
N LYS A 113 -6.68 17.43 -5.28
CA LYS A 113 -7.07 18.10 -4.03
C LYS A 113 -8.55 17.82 -3.72
N GLY A 114 -8.83 17.52 -2.45
CA GLY A 114 -10.16 17.15 -1.96
C GLY A 114 -10.37 15.64 -1.87
N ARG A 115 -9.74 14.86 -2.75
CA ARG A 115 -9.82 13.37 -2.74
C ARG A 115 -8.71 12.74 -1.92
N LEU A 116 -7.48 13.23 -2.12
CA LEU A 116 -6.31 12.73 -1.43
C LEU A 116 -6.09 13.48 -0.11
N ALA A 117 -6.36 12.81 1.01
CA ALA A 117 -6.13 13.39 2.34
C ALA A 117 -4.64 13.42 2.71
N ALA A 118 -3.89 12.38 2.34
CA ALA A 118 -2.46 12.30 2.58
C ALA A 118 -1.80 11.30 1.63
N ARG A 119 -0.52 11.53 1.34
CA ARG A 119 0.35 10.59 0.64
C ARG A 119 1.69 10.49 1.38
N TYR A 120 2.28 9.32 1.35
CA TYR A 120 3.59 9.09 1.92
C TYR A 120 4.41 8.15 1.05
N GLU A 121 5.65 8.57 0.75
CA GLU A 121 6.60 7.76 0.00
C GLU A 121 7.51 7.01 0.97
N PHE A 122 7.45 5.69 0.92
CA PHE A 122 8.37 4.82 1.64
C PHE A 122 9.63 4.61 0.80
N LYS A 123 10.75 5.07 1.32
CA LYS A 123 12.07 4.95 0.70
C LYS A 123 12.93 3.97 1.46
N ASP A 124 14.02 3.55 0.83
CA ASP A 124 15.09 2.86 1.52
C ASP A 124 15.57 3.73 2.70
N LEU A 125 15.90 3.13 3.81
CA LEU A 125 16.51 3.83 4.93
C LEU A 125 17.90 4.31 4.55
N THR A 126 18.21 5.56 4.90
CA THR A 126 19.58 6.07 4.75
C THR A 126 20.55 5.26 5.59
N THR A 127 21.81 5.22 5.19
CA THR A 127 22.88 4.48 5.88
C THR A 127 22.90 4.76 7.39
N ASP A 128 22.74 6.01 7.80
CA ASP A 128 22.71 6.39 9.21
C ASP A 128 21.52 5.75 9.95
N LYS A 129 20.33 5.78 9.32
CA LYS A 129 19.12 5.16 9.89
C LYS A 129 19.21 3.64 9.93
N VAL A 130 19.83 3.03 8.93
CA VAL A 130 20.11 1.58 8.92
C VAL A 130 20.96 1.21 10.13
N ASN A 131 22.08 1.89 10.31
CA ASN A 131 23.02 1.60 11.41
C ASN A 131 22.41 1.95 12.78
N GLN A 132 21.61 2.99 12.86
CA GLN A 132 20.85 3.31 14.07
C GLN A 132 19.87 2.18 14.42
N LEU A 133 19.08 1.69 13.45
CA LEU A 133 18.13 0.60 13.64
C LEU A 133 18.82 -0.70 14.07
N ILE A 134 19.93 -1.07 13.41
CA ILE A 134 20.74 -2.24 13.77
C ILE A 134 21.16 -2.17 15.24
N LYS A 135 21.62 -1.00 15.69
CA LYS A 135 22.05 -0.78 17.08
C LYS A 135 20.88 -0.82 18.07
N GLU A 136 19.77 -0.15 17.75
CA GLU A 136 18.59 -0.05 18.62
C GLU A 136 17.91 -1.40 18.82
N GLU A 137 17.82 -2.20 17.76
CA GLU A 137 17.20 -3.53 17.78
C GLU A 137 18.18 -4.64 18.20
N GLY A 138 19.47 -4.32 18.37
CA GLY A 138 20.50 -5.30 18.74
C GLY A 138 20.73 -6.39 17.70
N LEU A 139 20.56 -6.07 16.42
CA LEU A 139 20.71 -7.02 15.32
C LEU A 139 22.20 -7.34 15.12
N ASP A 140 22.51 -8.64 14.94
CA ASP A 140 23.86 -9.11 14.64
C ASP A 140 24.20 -8.93 13.15
N ILE A 141 24.24 -7.67 12.73
CA ILE A 141 24.48 -7.25 11.36
C ILE A 141 25.66 -6.27 11.38
N PRO A 142 26.69 -6.44 10.52
CA PRO A 142 27.80 -5.51 10.44
C PRO A 142 27.33 -4.11 10.01
N GLN A 143 28.11 -3.10 10.35
CA GLN A 143 27.82 -1.72 9.95
C GLN A 143 27.68 -1.62 8.43
N GLN A 144 26.58 -1.04 7.97
CA GLN A 144 26.27 -0.89 6.57
C GLN A 144 26.79 0.43 6.01
N THR A 145 27.12 0.44 4.72
CA THR A 145 27.66 1.60 4.01
C THR A 145 26.71 2.14 2.94
N GLN A 146 25.58 1.45 2.75
CA GLN A 146 24.57 1.83 1.73
C GLN A 146 23.16 1.86 2.32
N PRO A 147 22.24 2.61 1.72
CA PRO A 147 20.82 2.56 2.04
C PRO A 147 20.26 1.16 1.86
N MET A 148 19.31 0.76 2.71
CA MET A 148 18.65 -0.55 2.66
C MET A 148 17.15 -0.42 2.93
N THR A 149 16.37 -1.34 2.39
CA THR A 149 14.98 -1.53 2.78
C THR A 149 14.88 -2.20 4.15
N LEU A 150 13.74 -2.06 4.81
CA LEU A 150 13.48 -2.82 6.05
C LEU A 150 13.56 -4.32 5.83
N ALA A 151 13.06 -4.82 4.70
CA ALA A 151 13.11 -6.23 4.38
C ALA A 151 14.56 -6.75 4.25
N GLU A 152 15.45 -5.98 3.62
CA GLU A 152 16.88 -6.34 3.52
C GLU A 152 17.56 -6.36 4.89
N ILE A 153 17.20 -5.46 5.80
CA ILE A 153 17.76 -5.44 7.14
C ILE A 153 17.31 -6.65 7.96
N TYR A 154 16.00 -6.89 8.02
CA TYR A 154 15.45 -7.98 8.85
C TYR A 154 15.67 -9.38 8.26
N ASN A 155 16.06 -9.49 7.00
CA ASN A 155 16.40 -10.75 6.34
C ASN A 155 17.88 -10.79 5.89
N TYR A 156 18.75 -10.03 6.56
CA TYR A 156 20.14 -9.85 6.16
C TYR A 156 20.90 -11.16 5.95
N GLU A 157 20.63 -12.18 6.79
CA GLU A 157 21.20 -13.52 6.67
C GLU A 157 20.27 -14.53 5.99
N GLY A 158 19.08 -14.07 5.57
CA GLY A 158 18.08 -14.91 4.91
C GLY A 158 18.58 -15.37 3.54
N MET A 159 18.28 -16.62 3.19
CA MET A 159 18.53 -17.10 1.83
C MET A 159 17.76 -16.26 0.83
N ASP A 160 18.46 -15.56 -0.05
CA ASP A 160 17.86 -14.92 -1.20
C ASP A 160 17.45 -15.97 -2.23
N PHE A 161 16.20 -16.38 -2.19
CA PHE A 161 15.64 -17.31 -3.16
C PHE A 161 15.48 -16.69 -4.56
N SER A 162 15.70 -15.38 -4.72
CA SER A 162 15.62 -14.67 -6.01
C SER A 162 16.87 -14.82 -6.85
N LEU A 163 18.03 -15.06 -6.23
CA LEU A 163 19.29 -15.25 -6.92
C LEU A 163 19.53 -16.72 -7.27
N GLY A 164 19.04 -17.07 -8.45
CA GLY A 164 19.65 -18.05 -9.33
C GLY A 164 20.11 -19.36 -8.74
N ARG A 165 19.32 -20.40 -9.02
CA ARG A 165 19.76 -21.77 -9.23
C ARG A 165 21.28 -21.89 -9.36
N LYS A 166 22.01 -22.02 -8.27
CA LYS A 166 23.21 -22.84 -8.32
C LYS A 166 22.71 -24.25 -8.71
N ARG A 167 22.95 -24.65 -9.94
CA ARG A 167 22.81 -26.03 -10.36
C ARG A 167 23.71 -26.84 -9.44
N VAL A 168 23.11 -27.50 -8.48
CA VAL A 168 23.77 -28.65 -7.82
C VAL A 168 23.75 -29.73 -8.87
N GLY A 169 24.88 -29.92 -9.52
CA GLY A 169 25.08 -31.08 -10.41
C GLY A 169 25.03 -32.33 -9.53
N PHE A 170 24.19 -33.24 -9.94
CA PHE A 170 24.33 -34.67 -9.62
C PHE A 170 25.17 -35.30 -10.72
#